data_5b73b5fe7b0f2d45d48a946a2aa59ff4
#
_entry.id   5b73b5fe7b0f2d45d48a946a2aa59ff4
#
_cell.length_a   1.000
_cell.length_b   1.000
_cell.length_c   1.000
_cell.angle_alpha   90.00
_cell.angle_beta   90.00
_cell.angle_gamma   90.00
#
_symmetry.space_group_name_H-M   'P 1'
#
loop_
_entity.id
_entity.type
_entity.pdbx_description
1 polymer ?
#
loop_
_entity_poly.entity_id
_entity_poly.type
_entity_poly.pdbx_seq_one_letter_code
_entity_poly.pdbx_strand_id
1 'polypeptide(L)'
;IDLFYRKTGNDYRIRRLRLSGDVDTSPMHNVSYDGLSVSIKGFNLYYIFNHRKFSYPAAFSQSTMQKRSCGSALLGIGYTQHSLNVDMGKLNTLIHEHLGEQASSLPIDSELDNGKVKYTDISVSGGYAYNFAFAPRWLFATSLSLALGYKKTMGEGDEADHLFKNFDIRNFN
;
A
#
# COMPACT_ATOMS: atom_id res chain seq x y z
N ILE A 1 14.77 -10.72 -5.73
CA ILE A 1 13.33 -10.88 -5.92
C ILE A 1 12.69 -10.73 -4.57
N ASP A 2 11.73 -9.86 -4.47
CA ASP A 2 10.90 -9.68 -3.29
C ASP A 2 9.46 -10.03 -3.67
N LEU A 3 8.86 -10.95 -2.94
CA LEU A 3 7.47 -11.38 -3.11
C LEU A 3 6.73 -11.06 -1.83
N PHE A 4 5.59 -10.40 -1.93
CA PHE A 4 4.81 -10.07 -0.75
C PHE A 4 3.32 -10.32 -0.97
N TYR A 5 2.69 -10.81 0.08
CA TYR A 5 1.25 -10.91 0.22
C TYR A 5 0.87 -10.52 1.64
N ARG A 6 0.00 -9.57 1.76
CA ARG A 6 -0.57 -9.16 3.05
C ARG A 6 -2.07 -9.03 2.90
N LYS A 7 -2.80 -9.64 3.81
CA LYS A 7 -4.23 -9.46 3.97
C LYS A 7 -4.48 -9.01 5.40
N THR A 8 -5.19 -7.93 5.57
CA THR A 8 -5.65 -7.47 6.89
C THR A 8 -6.95 -8.19 7.21
N GLY A 9 -7.04 -8.68 8.43
CA GLY A 9 -8.21 -9.38 8.93
C GLY A 9 -9.32 -8.46 9.39
N ASN A 10 -10.26 -8.99 10.15
CA ASN A 10 -11.54 -8.39 10.50
C ASN A 10 -11.51 -7.59 11.82
N ASP A 11 -10.35 -7.07 12.23
CA ASP A 11 -10.19 -6.40 13.53
C ASP A 11 -10.26 -4.87 13.44
N TYR A 12 -11.01 -4.37 12.49
CA TYR A 12 -11.19 -2.92 12.37
C TYR A 12 -12.21 -2.41 13.37
N ARG A 13 -11.96 -1.19 13.88
CA ARG A 13 -12.89 -0.50 14.77
C ARG A 13 -13.18 0.89 14.23
N ILE A 14 -14.45 1.27 14.27
CA ILE A 14 -14.92 2.59 13.87
C ILE A 14 -14.49 3.58 14.96
N ARG A 15 -13.50 4.42 14.67
CA ARG A 15 -13.06 5.46 15.61
C ARG A 15 -13.89 6.73 15.52
N ARG A 16 -14.34 7.06 14.32
CA ARG A 16 -15.17 8.23 14.09
C ARG A 16 -16.02 8.01 12.86
N LEU A 17 -17.31 8.15 13.00
CA LEU A 17 -18.28 8.20 11.91
C LEU A 17 -18.84 9.61 11.86
N ARG A 18 -19.01 10.15 10.67
CA ARG A 18 -19.76 11.40 10.44
C ARG A 18 -20.82 11.11 9.42
N LEU A 19 -22.06 11.33 9.79
CA LEU A 19 -23.22 11.20 8.92
C LEU A 19 -23.70 12.60 8.52
N SER A 20 -24.37 12.70 7.39
CA SER A 20 -24.99 13.95 6.96
C SER A 20 -26.17 14.26 7.90
N GLY A 21 -26.20 15.47 8.47
CA GLY A 21 -27.20 15.88 9.47
C GLY A 21 -26.61 15.95 10.88
N ASP A 22 -27.42 16.40 11.82
CA ASP A 22 -27.05 16.58 13.23
C ASP A 22 -27.33 15.30 14.05
N VAL A 23 -26.75 14.16 13.58
CA VAL A 23 -26.92 12.86 14.20
C VAL A 23 -25.76 12.59 15.16
N ASP A 24 -26.07 12.26 16.42
CA ASP A 24 -25.08 11.86 17.40
C ASP A 24 -24.53 10.46 17.07
N THR A 25 -23.32 10.42 16.57
CA THR A 25 -22.59 9.19 16.21
C THR A 25 -21.70 8.65 17.34
N SER A 26 -21.81 9.21 18.54
CA SER A 26 -21.04 8.76 19.71
C SER A 26 -21.21 7.26 20.02
N PRO A 27 -22.42 6.65 19.89
CA PRO A 27 -22.58 5.20 20.10
C PRO A 27 -21.78 4.32 19.15
N MET A 28 -21.40 4.84 17.99
CA MET A 28 -20.58 4.12 17.00
C MET A 28 -19.07 4.15 17.31
N HIS A 29 -18.66 4.86 18.38
CA HIS A 29 -17.26 4.95 18.73
C HIS A 29 -16.74 3.60 19.26
N ASN A 30 -15.64 3.13 18.66
CA ASN A 30 -14.95 1.88 19.02
C ASN A 30 -15.75 0.58 18.73
N VAL A 31 -16.79 0.66 17.90
CA VAL A 31 -17.55 -0.51 17.45
C VAL A 31 -16.70 -1.32 16.47
N SER A 32 -16.69 -2.65 16.65
CA SER A 32 -16.00 -3.56 15.73
C SER A 32 -16.72 -3.63 14.39
N TYR A 33 -15.95 -3.54 13.31
CA TYR A 33 -16.49 -3.59 11.95
C TYR A 33 -15.76 -4.65 11.12
N ASP A 34 -16.43 -5.75 10.87
CA ASP A 34 -15.91 -6.91 10.13
C ASP A 34 -16.16 -6.83 8.60
N GLY A 35 -16.69 -5.71 8.13
CA GLY A 35 -17.01 -5.49 6.71
C GLY A 35 -15.85 -4.94 5.88
N LEU A 36 -14.70 -4.63 6.48
CA LEU A 36 -13.55 -4.07 5.77
C LEU A 36 -12.48 -5.14 5.54
N SER A 37 -12.12 -5.36 4.29
CA SER A 37 -11.02 -6.25 3.92
C SER A 37 -10.06 -5.54 2.98
N VAL A 38 -8.80 -5.50 3.36
CA VAL A 38 -7.72 -4.91 2.56
C VAL A 38 -6.70 -5.99 2.26
N SER A 39 -6.32 -6.14 1.01
CA SER A 39 -5.23 -7.03 0.61
C SER A 39 -4.27 -6.34 -0.34
N ILE A 40 -3.00 -6.66 -0.16
CA ILE A 40 -1.90 -6.20 -1.00
C ILE A 40 -1.10 -7.42 -1.42
N LYS A 41 -0.86 -7.57 -2.69
CA LYS A 41 0.03 -8.59 -3.23
C LYS A 41 0.88 -8.02 -4.35
N GLY A 42 2.08 -8.54 -4.46
CA GLY A 42 2.96 -8.06 -5.52
C GLY A 42 4.34 -8.68 -5.48
N PHE A 43 5.17 -8.19 -6.38
CA PHE A 43 6.57 -8.53 -6.42
C PHE A 43 7.41 -7.35 -6.88
N ASN A 44 8.67 -7.36 -6.45
CA ASN A 44 9.71 -6.48 -6.97
C ASN A 44 10.87 -7.33 -7.47
N LEU A 45 11.31 -7.06 -8.66
CA LEU A 45 12.47 -7.70 -9.27
C LEU A 45 13.52 -6.61 -9.53
N TYR A 46 14.71 -6.80 -8.98
CA TYR A 46 15.85 -5.91 -9.20
C TYR A 46 16.98 -6.63 -9.89
N TYR A 47 17.51 -6.01 -10.92
CA TYR A 47 18.74 -6.44 -11.56
C TYR A 47 19.91 -5.55 -11.12
N ILE A 48 20.97 -6.17 -10.63
CA ILE A 48 22.17 -5.54 -10.11
C ILE A 48 23.28 -5.73 -11.14
N PHE A 49 23.69 -4.68 -11.83
CA PHE A 49 24.66 -4.79 -12.93
C PHE A 49 26.02 -5.27 -12.46
N ASN A 50 26.47 -4.82 -11.31
CA ASN A 50 27.77 -5.21 -10.76
C ASN A 50 27.64 -6.26 -9.63
N HIS A 51 26.78 -7.25 -9.81
CA HIS A 51 26.47 -8.28 -8.81
C HIS A 51 27.67 -9.09 -8.31
N ARG A 52 28.79 -9.11 -9.05
CA ARG A 52 30.02 -9.85 -8.67
C ARG A 52 30.80 -9.11 -7.57
N LYS A 53 30.72 -7.79 -7.50
CA LYS A 53 31.49 -6.97 -6.56
C LYS A 53 30.63 -6.24 -5.57
N PHE A 54 29.43 -5.84 -5.95
CA PHE A 54 28.47 -5.16 -5.12
C PHE A 54 27.54 -6.15 -4.44
N SER A 55 27.52 -6.15 -3.13
CA SER A 55 26.61 -6.99 -2.34
C SER A 55 25.42 -6.20 -1.84
N TYR A 56 24.27 -6.41 -2.47
CA TYR A 56 23.01 -5.85 -2.03
C TYR A 56 22.61 -6.34 -0.62
N PRO A 57 22.76 -7.65 -0.28
CA PRO A 57 22.47 -8.13 1.06
C PRO A 57 23.37 -7.56 2.15
N ALA A 58 24.60 -7.15 1.84
CA ALA A 58 25.47 -6.52 2.83
C ALA A 58 24.93 -5.16 3.28
N ALA A 59 24.27 -4.42 2.38
CA ALA A 59 23.71 -3.11 2.66
C ALA A 59 22.34 -3.18 3.36
N PHE A 60 21.45 -4.05 2.89
CA PHE A 60 20.04 -4.02 3.22
C PHE A 60 19.58 -5.11 4.19
N SER A 61 20.23 -6.27 4.21
CA SER A 61 19.86 -7.37 5.12
C SER A 61 20.95 -7.76 6.11
N GLN A 62 22.15 -7.17 5.99
CA GLN A 62 23.31 -7.44 6.85
C GLN A 62 23.69 -8.95 6.93
N SER A 63 23.25 -9.73 5.95
CA SER A 63 23.47 -11.18 5.92
C SER A 63 24.85 -11.57 5.37
N THR A 64 25.56 -10.61 4.78
CA THR A 64 26.92 -10.80 4.25
C THR A 64 27.80 -9.59 4.53
N MET A 65 29.11 -9.75 4.49
CA MET A 65 30.06 -8.64 4.63
C MET A 65 30.72 -8.30 3.30
N GLN A 66 30.60 -7.05 2.89
CA GLN A 66 31.36 -6.52 1.77
C GLN A 66 32.68 -5.91 2.28
N LYS A 67 33.80 -6.45 1.82
CA LYS A 67 35.14 -6.05 2.30
C LYS A 67 35.73 -4.87 1.54
N ARG A 68 35.23 -4.53 0.37
CA ARG A 68 35.72 -3.45 -0.49
C ARG A 68 34.57 -2.56 -0.92
N SER A 69 34.85 -1.27 -0.91
CA SER A 69 33.89 -0.28 -1.42
C SER A 69 33.57 -0.54 -2.90
N CYS A 70 32.30 -0.55 -3.21
CA CYS A 70 31.84 -0.78 -4.58
C CYS A 70 30.42 -0.28 -4.77
N GLY A 71 30.10 0.16 -5.97
CA GLY A 71 28.76 0.54 -6.37
C GLY A 71 28.21 -0.28 -7.53
N SER A 72 26.93 -0.15 -7.76
CA SER A 72 26.22 -0.78 -8.87
C SER A 72 25.05 0.05 -9.33
N ALA A 73 24.84 0.08 -10.65
CA ALA A 73 23.55 0.46 -11.19
C ALA A 73 22.52 -0.63 -10.87
N LEU A 74 21.29 -0.20 -10.67
CA LEU A 74 20.14 -1.03 -10.36
C LEU A 74 19.04 -0.76 -11.38
N LEU A 75 18.39 -1.80 -11.85
CA LEU A 75 17.16 -1.71 -12.64
C LEU A 75 16.11 -2.56 -11.96
N GLY A 76 14.92 -2.00 -11.77
CA GLY A 76 13.83 -2.69 -11.08
C GLY A 76 12.54 -2.69 -11.87
N ILE A 77 11.77 -3.74 -11.70
CA ILE A 77 10.37 -3.85 -12.13
C ILE A 77 9.55 -4.22 -10.91
N GLY A 78 8.48 -3.47 -10.68
CA GLY A 78 7.53 -3.72 -9.61
C GLY A 78 6.12 -3.96 -10.15
N TYR A 79 5.41 -4.87 -9.52
CA TYR A 79 3.99 -5.10 -9.72
C TYR A 79 3.31 -5.19 -8.36
N THR A 80 2.31 -4.37 -8.14
CA THR A 80 1.55 -4.38 -6.89
C THR A 80 0.05 -4.31 -7.22
N GLN A 81 -0.71 -5.19 -6.59
CA GLN A 81 -2.17 -5.16 -6.66
C GLN A 81 -2.73 -4.94 -5.27
N HIS A 82 -3.53 -3.89 -5.14
CA HIS A 82 -4.29 -3.58 -3.95
C HIS A 82 -5.76 -3.94 -4.19
N SER A 83 -6.39 -4.47 -3.17
CA SER A 83 -7.83 -4.72 -3.17
C SER A 83 -8.42 -4.21 -1.87
N LEU A 84 -9.37 -3.31 -1.98
CA LEU A 84 -10.18 -2.82 -0.87
C LEU A 84 -11.59 -3.36 -1.11
N ASN A 85 -12.14 -4.00 -0.11
CA ASN A 85 -13.53 -4.45 -0.10
C ASN A 85 -14.22 -3.90 1.15
N VAL A 86 -15.29 -3.17 0.96
CA VAL A 86 -16.12 -2.59 2.01
C VAL A 86 -17.52 -3.17 1.87
N ASP A 87 -17.97 -3.91 2.88
CA ASP A 87 -19.33 -4.46 2.95
C ASP A 87 -20.26 -3.40 3.53
N MET A 88 -20.91 -2.66 2.65
CA MET A 88 -21.83 -1.58 3.03
C MET A 88 -23.08 -2.12 3.73
N GLY A 89 -23.52 -3.34 3.42
CA GLY A 89 -24.64 -3.98 4.10
C GLY A 89 -24.37 -4.20 5.58
N LYS A 90 -23.19 -4.69 5.93
CA LYS A 90 -22.77 -4.83 7.33
C LYS A 90 -22.63 -3.48 8.03
N LEU A 91 -22.13 -2.47 7.33
CA LEU A 91 -22.04 -1.12 7.90
C LEU A 91 -23.42 -0.57 8.20
N ASN A 92 -24.36 -0.73 7.29
CA ASN A 92 -25.75 -0.27 7.47
C ASN A 92 -26.42 -0.99 8.66
N THR A 93 -26.25 -2.30 8.76
CA THR A 93 -26.75 -3.08 9.91
C THR A 93 -26.21 -2.55 11.23
N LEU A 94 -24.90 -2.29 11.32
CA LEU A 94 -24.28 -1.74 12.52
C LEU A 94 -24.82 -0.33 12.87
N ILE A 95 -25.05 0.50 11.86
CA ILE A 95 -25.63 1.83 12.05
C ILE A 95 -27.05 1.71 12.63
N HIS A 96 -27.87 0.83 12.09
CA HIS A 96 -29.23 0.60 12.60
C HIS A 96 -29.26 0.00 14.02
N GLU A 97 -28.34 -0.91 14.33
CA GLU A 97 -28.24 -1.50 15.67
C GLU A 97 -27.84 -0.49 16.74
N HIS A 98 -26.97 0.47 16.43
CA HIS A 98 -26.40 1.39 17.42
C HIS A 98 -27.10 2.77 17.45
N LEU A 99 -27.68 3.21 16.35
CA LEU A 99 -28.35 4.51 16.25
C LEU A 99 -29.89 4.42 16.21
N GLY A 100 -30.46 3.21 16.09
CA GLY A 100 -31.90 2.97 16.15
C GLY A 100 -32.72 3.85 15.19
N GLU A 101 -33.75 4.50 15.71
CA GLU A 101 -34.66 5.35 14.90
C GLU A 101 -33.97 6.55 14.25
N GLN A 102 -32.85 7.03 14.79
CA GLN A 102 -32.07 8.12 14.18
C GLN A 102 -31.46 7.72 12.85
N ALA A 103 -31.19 6.42 12.65
CA ALA A 103 -30.69 5.88 11.39
C ALA A 103 -31.77 5.87 10.29
N SER A 104 -33.02 5.74 10.65
CA SER A 104 -34.15 5.66 9.70
C SER A 104 -34.42 6.97 8.95
N SER A 105 -33.94 8.09 9.47
CA SER A 105 -34.05 9.42 8.84
C SER A 105 -32.88 9.73 7.88
N LEU A 106 -31.89 8.87 7.83
CA LEU A 106 -30.75 9.08 6.94
C LEU A 106 -31.04 8.50 5.54
N PRO A 107 -30.82 9.27 4.49
CA PRO A 107 -30.84 8.73 3.14
C PRO A 107 -29.57 7.84 2.94
N ILE A 108 -29.55 6.70 3.64
CA ILE A 108 -28.56 5.68 3.37
C ILE A 108 -29.10 4.93 2.16
N ASP A 109 -28.60 5.31 1.00
CA ASP A 109 -28.95 4.67 -0.26
C ASP A 109 -28.67 3.17 -0.13
N SER A 110 -29.72 2.37 -0.09
CA SER A 110 -29.61 0.89 -0.06
C SER A 110 -28.99 0.33 -1.35
N GLU A 111 -28.80 1.19 -2.35
CA GLU A 111 -28.07 0.91 -3.59
C GLU A 111 -26.55 1.14 -3.48
N LEU A 112 -26.02 1.55 -2.33
CA LEU A 112 -24.57 1.53 -2.08
C LEU A 112 -24.11 0.08 -2.07
N ASP A 113 -23.86 -0.40 -3.26
CA ASP A 113 -23.34 -1.72 -3.55
C ASP A 113 -21.99 -1.91 -2.84
N ASN A 114 -21.65 -3.15 -2.53
CA ASN A 114 -20.41 -3.52 -1.88
C ASN A 114 -19.21 -2.87 -2.58
N GLY A 115 -18.63 -1.88 -1.91
CA GLY A 115 -17.54 -1.08 -2.46
C GLY A 115 -16.28 -1.91 -2.64
N LYS A 116 -16.10 -2.50 -3.82
CA LYS A 116 -14.90 -3.25 -4.18
C LYS A 116 -14.04 -2.42 -5.12
N VAL A 117 -12.93 -1.93 -4.60
CA VAL A 117 -11.96 -1.18 -5.38
C VAL A 117 -10.69 -2.01 -5.53
N LYS A 118 -10.28 -2.25 -6.75
CA LYS A 118 -9.00 -2.88 -7.07
C LYS A 118 -8.18 -1.89 -7.87
N TYR A 119 -6.93 -1.70 -7.47
CA TYR A 119 -5.98 -0.96 -8.28
C TYR A 119 -4.68 -1.74 -8.41
N THR A 120 -4.11 -1.61 -9.59
CA THR A 120 -2.89 -2.29 -9.98
C THR A 120 -1.86 -1.25 -10.32
N ASP A 121 -0.68 -1.37 -9.72
CA ASP A 121 0.47 -0.53 -9.98
C ASP A 121 1.54 -1.36 -10.69
N ILE A 122 2.03 -0.87 -11.80
CA ILE A 122 3.21 -1.41 -12.50
C ILE A 122 4.26 -0.32 -12.49
N SER A 123 5.46 -0.63 -12.04
CA SER A 123 6.54 0.34 -11.96
C SER A 123 7.83 -0.18 -12.58
N VAL A 124 8.56 0.74 -13.17
CA VAL A 124 9.94 0.52 -13.61
C VAL A 124 10.83 1.51 -12.88
N SER A 125 11.89 1.03 -12.29
CA SER A 125 12.82 1.85 -11.52
C SER A 125 14.25 1.69 -12.01
N GLY A 126 15.00 2.78 -11.95
CA GLY A 126 16.43 2.78 -12.24
C GLY A 126 17.16 3.58 -11.16
N GLY A 127 18.34 3.11 -10.78
CA GLY A 127 19.09 3.78 -9.74
C GLY A 127 20.54 3.36 -9.66
N TYR A 128 21.23 3.91 -8.67
CA TYR A 128 22.59 3.58 -8.34
C TYR A 128 22.74 3.42 -6.84
N ALA A 129 23.38 2.36 -6.41
CA ALA A 129 23.72 2.10 -5.02
C ALA A 129 25.23 1.99 -4.83
N TYR A 130 25.72 2.50 -3.71
CA TYR A 130 27.13 2.45 -3.37
C TYR A 130 27.32 2.01 -1.92
N ASN A 131 28.19 1.01 -1.75
CA ASN A 131 28.62 0.51 -0.45
C ASN A 131 30.03 0.99 -0.17
N PHE A 132 30.19 1.77 0.87
CA PHE A 132 31.50 2.27 1.33
C PHE A 132 31.96 1.48 2.54
N ALA A 133 32.95 0.61 2.36
CA ALA A 133 33.59 -0.15 3.42
C ALA A 133 34.81 0.64 3.92
N PHE A 134 34.71 1.30 5.05
CA PHE A 134 35.75 2.21 5.55
C PHE A 134 36.55 1.65 6.75
N ALA A 135 36.03 0.61 7.41
CA ALA A 135 36.72 -0.06 8.50
C ALA A 135 36.29 -1.53 8.59
N PRO A 136 37.05 -2.40 9.29
CA PRO A 136 36.64 -3.77 9.53
C PRO A 136 35.27 -3.83 10.20
N ARG A 137 34.31 -4.51 9.56
CA ARG A 137 32.91 -4.65 9.99
C ARG A 137 32.07 -3.36 9.93
N TRP A 138 32.56 -2.29 9.32
CA TRP A 138 31.80 -1.06 9.11
C TRP A 138 31.52 -0.84 7.64
N LEU A 139 30.25 -0.69 7.33
CA LEU A 139 29.76 -0.43 5.99
C LEU A 139 28.78 0.75 6.04
N PHE A 140 29.02 1.74 5.22
CA PHE A 140 28.04 2.79 4.93
C PHE A 140 27.46 2.52 3.54
N ALA A 141 26.15 2.38 3.45
CA ALA A 141 25.45 2.16 2.21
C ALA A 141 24.57 3.37 1.87
N THR A 142 24.63 3.78 0.62
CA THR A 142 23.75 4.82 0.08
C THR A 142 23.18 4.37 -1.25
N SER A 143 21.95 4.77 -1.54
CA SER A 143 21.32 4.51 -2.84
C SER A 143 20.42 5.65 -3.25
N LEU A 144 20.35 5.88 -4.55
CA LEU A 144 19.40 6.78 -5.18
C LEU A 144 18.70 6.04 -6.31
N SER A 145 17.39 6.04 -6.31
CA SER A 145 16.59 5.43 -7.37
C SER A 145 15.42 6.33 -7.76
N LEU A 146 15.08 6.29 -9.03
CA LEU A 146 13.89 6.91 -9.59
C LEU A 146 12.97 5.80 -10.09
N ALA A 147 11.68 5.92 -9.83
CA ALA A 147 10.67 4.99 -10.31
C ALA A 147 9.60 5.73 -11.11
N LEU A 148 9.19 5.12 -12.22
CA LEU A 148 8.03 5.53 -12.99
C LEU A 148 6.97 4.46 -12.81
N GLY A 149 5.80 4.85 -12.33
CA GLY A 149 4.70 3.95 -12.08
C GLY A 149 3.50 4.27 -12.98
N TYR A 150 2.85 3.21 -13.46
CA TYR A 150 1.54 3.27 -14.09
C TYR A 150 0.52 2.62 -13.15
N LYS A 151 -0.52 3.36 -12.82
CA LYS A 151 -1.57 2.91 -11.93
C LYS A 151 -2.88 2.77 -12.70
N LYS A 152 -3.48 1.58 -12.65
CA LYS A 152 -4.81 1.32 -13.19
C LYS A 152 -5.76 0.99 -12.04
N THR A 153 -6.84 1.75 -11.94
CA THR A 153 -7.91 1.50 -10.97
C THR A 153 -9.05 0.76 -11.68
N MET A 154 -9.53 -0.32 -11.08
CA MET A 154 -10.73 -1.03 -11.49
C MET A 154 -11.71 -0.94 -10.33
N GLY A 155 -12.76 -0.14 -10.47
CA GLY A 155 -13.93 -0.11 -9.60
C GLY A 155 -15.09 -0.82 -10.30
N GLU A 156 -15.98 -1.42 -9.58
CA GLU A 156 -17.26 -1.88 -10.09
C GLU A 156 -18.15 -0.62 -10.20
N GLY A 157 -18.15 0.01 -11.37
CA GLY A 157 -18.83 1.26 -11.65
C GLY A 157 -17.88 2.31 -12.25
N ASP A 158 -17.88 2.40 -13.57
CA ASP A 158 -17.22 3.34 -14.45
C ASP A 158 -15.72 3.12 -14.72
N GLU A 159 -15.45 2.84 -15.98
CA GLU A 159 -14.13 2.89 -16.61
C GLU A 159 -13.65 4.34 -16.71
N ALA A 160 -13.19 4.89 -15.62
CA ALA A 160 -12.44 6.14 -15.67
C ALA A 160 -10.96 5.81 -15.94
N ASP A 161 -10.60 5.78 -17.19
CA ASP A 161 -9.23 5.68 -17.68
C ASP A 161 -8.49 7.00 -17.41
N HIS A 162 -8.06 7.19 -16.17
CA HIS A 162 -7.27 8.37 -15.81
C HIS A 162 -5.78 8.05 -15.93
N LEU A 163 -5.23 8.42 -17.07
CA LEU A 163 -3.80 8.60 -17.30
C LEU A 163 -3.28 9.72 -16.38
N PHE A 164 -2.95 9.40 -15.14
CA PHE A 164 -2.21 10.32 -14.28
C PHE A 164 -0.73 10.00 -14.36
N LYS A 165 -0.01 10.87 -15.05
CA LYS A 165 1.44 11.01 -14.86
C LYS A 165 1.69 11.64 -13.48
N ASN A 166 1.68 10.84 -12.43
CA ASN A 166 2.16 11.31 -11.13
C ASN A 166 3.64 11.01 -11.01
N PHE A 167 4.43 12.06 -11.16
CA PHE A 167 5.82 12.06 -10.77
C PHE A 167 5.87 12.19 -9.25
N ASP A 168 5.93 11.05 -8.54
CA ASP A 168 6.03 11.05 -7.08
C ASP A 168 7.49 10.97 -6.65
N ILE A 169 8.06 12.12 -6.28
CA ILE A 169 9.45 12.26 -5.77
C ILE A 169 9.49 12.03 -4.25
N ARG A 170 8.64 11.19 -3.68
CA ARG A 170 8.52 11.06 -2.22
C ARG A 170 9.26 9.89 -1.60
N ASN A 171 10.22 9.29 -2.23
CA ASN A 171 11.03 8.27 -1.57
C ASN A 171 12.49 8.68 -1.48
N PHE A 172 12.76 9.72 -0.69
CA PHE A 172 14.05 9.91 -0.06
C PHE A 172 13.99 9.36 1.36
N ASN A 173 14.52 8.15 1.55
CA ASN A 173 14.90 7.60 2.84
C ASN A 173 16.38 7.31 2.84
#